data_1b032b26aaf6e568949e58f1af20c889
#
_entry.id   1b032b26aaf6e568949e58f1af20c889
#
_cell.length_a   1.000
_cell.length_b   1.000
_cell.length_c   1.000
_cell.angle_alpha   90.00
_cell.angle_beta   90.00
_cell.angle_gamma   90.00
#
_symmetry.space_group_name_H-M   'P 1'
#
loop_
_entity.id
_entity.type
_entity.pdbx_description
1 polymer ?
#
loop_
_entity_poly.entity_id
_entity_poly.type
_entity_poly.pdbx_seq_one_letter_code
_entity_poly.pdbx_strand_id
1 'polypeptide(L)'
;MSVSTSTQLPVIRNIEEAAELCHEFDAVITAGPEKFEVSDWGHPNHLVVSFDDVTDNRYGDAPTLEQVRGIVEWGANQVGSILIHCHAGISRSTACAWGIAIARGFDAKEALETLAEMHPDEGGWGQRTFRPNPLIVKHLETIFGRKDLRTLLNQGF
;
A
#
# COMPACT_ATOMS: atom_id res chain seq x y z
N MET A 1 9.03 17.11 21.54
CA MET A 1 9.71 17.03 20.28
C MET A 1 8.83 16.41 19.24
N SER A 2 8.68 17.12 18.21
CA SER A 2 7.90 16.55 17.14
C SER A 2 8.67 15.41 16.53
N VAL A 3 8.04 14.30 16.42
CA VAL A 3 8.55 13.25 15.59
C VAL A 3 8.54 13.81 14.17
N SER A 4 9.67 13.83 13.57
CA SER A 4 9.74 14.13 12.17
C SER A 4 9.07 12.97 11.43
N THR A 5 7.77 13.05 11.33
CA THR A 5 7.09 12.15 10.43
C THR A 5 7.39 12.64 9.02
N SER A 6 7.78 11.72 8.19
CA SER A 6 7.90 12.03 6.78
C SER A 6 6.55 12.57 6.28
N THR A 7 6.60 13.67 5.57
CA THR A 7 5.42 14.24 4.92
C THR A 7 5.20 13.63 3.53
N GLN A 8 6.03 12.65 3.18
CA GLN A 8 5.95 12.02 1.86
C GLN A 8 4.92 10.91 1.83
N LEU A 9 4.22 10.81 0.72
CA LEU A 9 3.35 9.68 0.43
C LEU A 9 4.20 8.52 -0.07
N PRO A 10 3.78 7.27 0.21
CA PRO A 10 4.45 6.12 -0.38
C PRO A 10 4.37 6.13 -1.91
N VAL A 11 5.41 5.67 -2.56
CA VAL A 11 5.44 5.50 -4.01
C VAL A 11 5.05 4.07 -4.35
N ILE A 12 4.09 3.91 -5.23
CA ILE A 12 3.53 2.61 -5.60
C ILE A 12 4.05 2.19 -6.97
N ARG A 13 4.56 0.96 -7.07
CA ARG A 13 5.04 0.41 -8.35
C ARG A 13 4.66 -1.07 -8.44
N ASN A 14 4.75 -1.63 -9.65
CA ASN A 14 4.64 -3.07 -9.82
C ASN A 14 5.94 -3.76 -9.37
N ILE A 15 5.93 -5.09 -9.29
CA ILE A 15 7.07 -5.82 -8.75
C ILE A 15 8.33 -5.67 -9.62
N GLU A 16 8.19 -5.59 -10.93
CA GLU A 16 9.34 -5.43 -11.83
C GLU A 16 10.01 -4.09 -11.65
N GLU A 17 9.21 -3.03 -11.61
CA GLU A 17 9.72 -1.68 -11.37
C GLU A 17 10.31 -1.54 -9.96
N ALA A 18 9.68 -2.15 -8.98
CA ALA A 18 10.16 -2.12 -7.61
C ALA A 18 11.54 -2.78 -7.49
N ALA A 19 11.74 -3.89 -8.18
CA ALA A 19 13.06 -4.55 -8.21
C ALA A 19 14.14 -3.63 -8.73
N GLU A 20 13.84 -2.83 -9.74
CA GLU A 20 14.80 -1.89 -10.34
C GLU A 20 15.03 -0.67 -9.46
N LEU A 21 14.00 -0.18 -8.77
CA LEU A 21 14.02 1.10 -8.07
C LEU A 21 14.28 0.98 -6.56
N CYS A 22 14.22 -0.20 -5.99
CA CYS A 22 14.17 -0.37 -4.52
C CYS A 22 15.32 0.34 -3.80
N HIS A 23 16.52 0.34 -4.35
CA HIS A 23 17.68 0.97 -3.70
C HIS A 23 17.67 2.50 -3.75
N GLU A 24 16.71 3.09 -4.45
CA GLU A 24 16.53 4.54 -4.45
C GLU A 24 15.63 5.01 -3.28
N PHE A 25 15.10 4.07 -2.50
CA PHE A 25 14.17 4.37 -1.40
C PHE A 25 14.78 3.97 -0.06
N ASP A 26 14.38 4.70 0.98
CA ASP A 26 14.84 4.43 2.34
C ASP A 26 14.21 3.16 2.92
N ALA A 27 13.02 2.83 2.50
CA ALA A 27 12.30 1.64 2.95
C ALA A 27 11.50 1.03 1.80
N VAL A 28 11.33 -0.29 1.83
CA VAL A 28 10.56 -1.03 0.84
C VAL A 28 9.54 -1.92 1.54
N ILE A 29 8.32 -1.92 1.03
CA ILE A 29 7.26 -2.81 1.51
C ILE A 29 6.79 -3.69 0.37
N THR A 30 6.87 -4.98 0.57
CA THR A 30 6.29 -5.98 -0.32
C THR A 30 4.98 -6.45 0.30
N ALA A 31 3.86 -6.06 -0.31
CA ALA A 31 2.52 -6.38 0.18
C ALA A 31 1.88 -7.39 -0.75
N GLY A 32 1.94 -8.65 -0.36
CA GLY A 32 1.32 -9.74 -1.10
C GLY A 32 2.27 -10.79 -1.64
N PRO A 33 3.25 -10.45 -2.48
CA PRO A 33 4.18 -11.44 -3.04
C PRO A 33 4.91 -12.23 -1.97
N GLU A 34 5.27 -13.46 -2.33
CA GLU A 34 6.00 -14.34 -1.44
C GLU A 34 7.44 -13.85 -1.26
N LYS A 35 8.01 -14.18 -0.11
CA LYS A 35 9.36 -13.72 0.24
C LYS A 35 10.39 -14.14 -0.80
N PHE A 36 10.27 -15.35 -1.37
CA PHE A 36 11.24 -15.84 -2.34
C PHE A 36 11.28 -14.99 -3.61
N GLU A 37 10.19 -14.30 -3.94
CA GLU A 37 10.12 -13.47 -5.15
C GLU A 37 10.96 -12.19 -5.05
N VAL A 38 11.28 -11.77 -3.83
CA VAL A 38 12.00 -10.51 -3.58
C VAL A 38 13.27 -10.71 -2.75
N SER A 39 13.62 -11.96 -2.46
CA SER A 39 14.73 -12.27 -1.53
C SER A 39 16.10 -11.85 -2.03
N ASP A 40 16.28 -11.71 -3.32
CA ASP A 40 17.56 -11.34 -3.92
C ASP A 40 17.75 -9.82 -4.09
N TRP A 41 16.77 -9.02 -3.65
CA TRP A 41 16.90 -7.56 -3.79
C TRP A 41 17.93 -6.95 -2.85
N GLY A 42 18.13 -7.55 -1.68
CA GLY A 42 19.18 -7.13 -0.75
C GLY A 42 18.98 -5.76 -0.11
N HIS A 43 17.76 -5.26 -0.04
CA HIS A 43 17.50 -3.97 0.59
C HIS A 43 17.57 -4.11 2.12
N PRO A 44 18.31 -3.21 2.82
CA PRO A 44 18.51 -3.34 4.27
C PRO A 44 17.28 -3.03 5.11
N ASN A 45 16.27 -2.37 4.56
CA ASN A 45 15.07 -1.97 5.30
C ASN A 45 13.81 -2.37 4.51
N HIS A 46 13.53 -3.66 4.52
CA HIS A 46 12.52 -4.27 3.66
C HIS A 46 11.54 -5.11 4.47
N LEU A 47 10.28 -4.73 4.47
CA LEU A 47 9.20 -5.50 5.08
C LEU A 47 8.50 -6.33 4.00
N VAL A 48 8.36 -7.62 4.25
CA VAL A 48 7.63 -8.54 3.36
C VAL A 48 6.46 -9.15 4.12
N VAL A 49 5.25 -8.95 3.61
CA VAL A 49 4.04 -9.57 4.17
C VAL A 49 3.28 -10.22 3.02
N SER A 50 3.15 -11.54 3.08
CA SER A 50 2.59 -12.32 1.98
C SER A 50 1.12 -12.63 2.20
N PHE A 51 0.30 -12.38 1.19
CA PHE A 51 -1.13 -12.71 1.15
C PHE A 51 -1.65 -12.59 -0.28
N ASP A 52 -2.80 -13.17 -0.53
CA ASP A 52 -3.40 -13.15 -1.87
C ASP A 52 -4.24 -11.90 -2.11
N ASP A 53 -4.41 -11.54 -3.38
CA ASP A 53 -5.26 -10.44 -3.78
C ASP A 53 -6.69 -10.93 -3.96
N VAL A 54 -7.35 -11.11 -2.82
CA VAL A 54 -8.74 -11.56 -2.79
C VAL A 54 -9.59 -10.55 -2.04
N THR A 55 -10.87 -10.52 -2.37
CA THR A 55 -11.81 -9.55 -1.77
C THR A 55 -12.70 -10.18 -0.72
N ASP A 56 -12.54 -11.48 -0.45
CA ASP A 56 -13.35 -12.22 0.49
C ASP A 56 -12.43 -13.11 1.35
N ASN A 57 -12.56 -13.01 2.65
CA ASN A 57 -11.72 -13.75 3.59
C ASN A 57 -12.04 -15.26 3.65
N ARG A 58 -12.99 -15.74 2.87
CA ARG A 58 -13.26 -17.17 2.72
C ARG A 58 -12.24 -17.88 1.84
N TYR A 59 -11.45 -17.13 1.08
CA TYR A 59 -10.51 -17.72 0.13
C TYR A 59 -9.08 -17.63 0.64
N GLY A 60 -8.42 -18.78 0.66
CA GLY A 60 -6.99 -18.97 0.80
C GLY A 60 -6.29 -18.06 1.79
N ASP A 61 -5.22 -17.46 1.34
CA ASP A 61 -4.39 -16.59 2.12
C ASP A 61 -4.83 -15.12 2.01
N ALA A 62 -6.09 -14.87 2.33
CA ALA A 62 -6.64 -13.52 2.32
C ALA A 62 -5.88 -12.64 3.32
N PRO A 63 -5.73 -11.33 3.02
CA PRO A 63 -5.07 -10.42 3.95
C PRO A 63 -5.86 -10.35 5.27
N THR A 64 -5.14 -10.49 6.38
CA THR A 64 -5.74 -10.43 7.71
C THR A 64 -5.64 -9.02 8.27
N LEU A 65 -6.50 -8.72 9.25
CA LEU A 65 -6.45 -7.44 9.95
C LEU A 65 -5.06 -7.19 10.54
N GLU A 66 -4.45 -8.21 11.13
CA GLU A 66 -3.13 -8.08 11.74
C GLU A 66 -2.03 -7.83 10.73
N GLN A 67 -2.11 -8.47 9.56
CA GLN A 67 -1.15 -8.22 8.48
C GLN A 67 -1.25 -6.78 7.99
N VAL A 68 -2.46 -6.30 7.75
CA VAL A 68 -2.67 -4.92 7.29
C VAL A 68 -2.21 -3.92 8.35
N ARG A 69 -2.57 -4.17 9.62
CA ARG A 69 -2.12 -3.31 10.72
C ARG A 69 -0.59 -3.26 10.79
N GLY A 70 0.06 -4.40 10.66
CA GLY A 70 1.53 -4.48 10.69
C GLY A 70 2.18 -3.65 9.59
N ILE A 71 1.65 -3.74 8.38
CA ILE A 71 2.14 -2.94 7.25
C ILE A 71 1.96 -1.45 7.52
N VAL A 72 0.77 -1.06 7.96
CA VAL A 72 0.44 0.35 8.22
C VAL A 72 1.32 0.93 9.31
N GLU A 73 1.45 0.22 10.43
CA GLU A 73 2.28 0.69 11.55
C GLU A 73 3.75 0.76 11.18
N TRP A 74 4.27 -0.26 10.51
CA TRP A 74 5.67 -0.27 10.09
C TRP A 74 5.95 0.86 9.12
N GLY A 75 5.07 1.05 8.13
CA GLY A 75 5.21 2.13 7.16
C GLY A 75 5.11 3.51 7.78
N ALA A 76 4.16 3.70 8.70
CA ALA A 76 3.97 4.98 9.37
C ALA A 76 5.18 5.38 10.23
N ASN A 77 5.92 4.38 10.73
CA ASN A 77 7.09 4.63 11.58
C ASN A 77 8.39 4.83 10.79
N GLN A 78 8.37 4.64 9.49
CA GLN A 78 9.56 4.88 8.67
C GLN A 78 9.79 6.37 8.51
N VAL A 79 11.06 6.76 8.54
CA VAL A 79 11.49 8.12 8.22
C VAL A 79 12.08 8.08 6.81
N GLY A 80 11.63 8.97 5.95
CA GLY A 80 12.11 9.02 4.58
C GLY A 80 11.17 8.39 3.57
N SER A 81 11.72 8.07 2.41
CA SER A 81 10.92 7.58 1.28
C SER A 81 10.56 6.10 1.42
N ILE A 82 9.36 5.77 0.99
CA ILE A 82 8.87 4.39 1.00
C ILE A 82 8.46 3.99 -0.41
N LEU A 83 8.95 2.85 -0.85
CA LEU A 83 8.45 2.17 -2.05
C LEU A 83 7.57 1.02 -1.59
N ILE A 84 6.34 0.97 -2.08
CA ILE A 84 5.43 -0.14 -1.79
C ILE A 84 4.98 -0.78 -3.10
N HIS A 85 4.93 -2.10 -3.11
CA HIS A 85 4.52 -2.83 -4.30
C HIS A 85 3.77 -4.11 -3.93
N CYS A 86 3.04 -4.64 -4.89
CA CYS A 86 2.53 -6.00 -4.90
C CYS A 86 3.01 -6.63 -6.21
N HIS A 87 2.22 -7.41 -6.93
CA HIS A 87 2.65 -7.84 -8.26
C HIS A 87 2.41 -6.76 -9.31
N ALA A 88 1.16 -6.39 -9.51
CA ALA A 88 0.79 -5.42 -10.54
C ALA A 88 0.83 -3.96 -10.08
N GLY A 89 0.87 -3.71 -8.77
CA GLY A 89 0.84 -2.35 -8.25
C GLY A 89 -0.54 -1.70 -8.36
N ILE A 90 -1.59 -2.50 -8.37
CA ILE A 90 -2.96 -2.01 -8.62
C ILE A 90 -3.84 -2.06 -7.38
N SER A 91 -3.82 -3.16 -6.65
CA SER A 91 -4.84 -3.47 -5.65
C SER A 91 -4.31 -3.54 -4.22
N ARG A 92 -3.41 -4.48 -3.94
CA ARG A 92 -2.90 -4.68 -2.57
C ARG A 92 -2.03 -3.54 -2.09
N SER A 93 -1.09 -3.12 -2.91
CA SER A 93 -0.18 -2.03 -2.58
C SER A 93 -0.88 -0.69 -2.50
N THR A 94 -1.85 -0.43 -3.36
CA THR A 94 -2.58 0.84 -3.36
C THR A 94 -3.39 1.00 -2.06
N ALA A 95 -4.05 -0.05 -1.61
CA ALA A 95 -4.80 -0.02 -0.36
C ALA A 95 -3.88 0.18 0.84
N CYS A 96 -2.76 -0.53 0.89
CA CYS A 96 -1.79 -0.41 1.98
C CYS A 96 -1.15 0.99 2.00
N ALA A 97 -0.81 1.54 0.84
CA ALA A 97 -0.25 2.88 0.74
C ALA A 97 -1.22 3.92 1.30
N TRP A 98 -2.50 3.78 1.00
CA TRP A 98 -3.53 4.66 1.54
C TRP A 98 -3.57 4.60 3.06
N GLY A 99 -3.54 3.40 3.62
CA GLY A 99 -3.49 3.20 5.06
C GLY A 99 -2.28 3.86 5.71
N ILE A 100 -1.11 3.73 5.10
CA ILE A 100 0.11 4.39 5.61
C ILE A 100 -0.05 5.91 5.57
N ALA A 101 -0.61 6.45 4.50
CA ALA A 101 -0.84 7.89 4.38
C ALA A 101 -1.77 8.40 5.49
N ILE A 102 -2.87 7.69 5.74
CA ILE A 102 -3.79 8.05 6.83
C ILE A 102 -3.07 8.02 8.18
N ALA A 103 -2.29 6.97 8.43
CA ALA A 103 -1.55 6.84 9.68
C ALA A 103 -0.50 7.94 9.86
N ARG A 104 0.04 8.48 8.76
CA ARG A 104 0.98 9.60 8.79
C ARG A 104 0.29 10.96 8.96
N GLY A 105 -1.02 10.99 9.06
CA GLY A 105 -1.78 12.22 9.32
C GLY A 105 -2.33 12.91 8.08
N PHE A 106 -2.21 12.31 6.92
CA PHE A 106 -2.83 12.88 5.72
C PHE A 106 -4.35 12.75 5.78
N ASP A 107 -5.05 13.73 5.25
CA ASP A 107 -6.49 13.62 5.07
C ASP A 107 -6.80 12.44 4.13
N ALA A 108 -7.76 11.59 4.52
CA ALA A 108 -8.00 10.37 3.78
C ALA A 108 -8.42 10.61 2.33
N LYS A 109 -9.28 11.57 2.09
CA LYS A 109 -9.75 11.90 0.74
C LYS A 109 -8.62 12.48 -0.11
N GLU A 110 -7.91 13.46 0.42
CA GLU A 110 -6.79 14.09 -0.29
C GLU A 110 -5.68 13.10 -0.58
N ALA A 111 -5.37 12.21 0.38
CA ALA A 111 -4.37 11.18 0.17
C ALA A 111 -4.78 10.23 -0.94
N LEU A 112 -6.03 9.80 -0.95
CA LEU A 112 -6.54 8.90 -1.98
C LEU A 112 -6.43 9.54 -3.37
N GLU A 113 -6.85 10.78 -3.50
CA GLU A 113 -6.78 11.52 -4.76
C GLU A 113 -5.33 11.70 -5.23
N THR A 114 -4.44 12.09 -4.31
CA THR A 114 -3.04 12.32 -4.65
C THR A 114 -2.33 11.03 -5.02
N LEU A 115 -2.56 9.95 -4.29
CA LEU A 115 -1.98 8.65 -4.62
C LEU A 115 -2.43 8.18 -6.01
N ALA A 116 -3.71 8.38 -6.33
CA ALA A 116 -4.24 8.01 -7.64
C ALA A 116 -3.60 8.84 -8.77
N GLU A 117 -3.40 10.14 -8.53
CA GLU A 117 -2.75 11.02 -9.52
C GLU A 117 -1.28 10.67 -9.73
N MET A 118 -0.58 10.31 -8.67
CA MET A 118 0.84 9.95 -8.73
C MET A 118 1.07 8.56 -9.32
N HIS A 119 0.05 7.74 -9.34
CA HIS A 119 0.15 6.36 -9.81
C HIS A 119 0.31 6.33 -11.33
N PRO A 120 1.31 5.61 -11.88
CA PRO A 120 1.45 5.51 -13.33
C PRO A 120 0.22 4.85 -13.94
N ASP A 121 -0.41 5.52 -14.89
CA ASP A 121 -1.54 4.96 -15.61
C ASP A 121 -1.03 4.21 -16.82
N GLU A 122 -0.64 2.96 -16.61
CA GLU A 122 -0.14 2.09 -17.65
C GLU A 122 -1.20 1.12 -18.17
N GLY A 123 -2.41 1.22 -17.63
CA GLY A 123 -3.51 0.38 -18.06
C GLY A 123 -4.04 0.83 -19.40
N GLY A 124 -3.87 0.02 -20.44
CA GLY A 124 -4.53 0.26 -21.71
C GLY A 124 -6.05 0.09 -21.59
N TRP A 125 -6.79 0.60 -22.59
CA TRP A 125 -8.22 0.34 -22.69
C TRP A 125 -9.08 1.03 -21.61
N GLY A 126 -8.64 2.15 -21.05
CA GLY A 126 -9.41 2.90 -20.06
C GLY A 126 -9.57 2.23 -18.72
N GLN A 127 -8.80 1.18 -18.45
CA GLN A 127 -8.83 0.53 -17.14
C GLN A 127 -8.02 1.34 -16.15
N ARG A 128 -8.59 1.52 -14.96
CA ARG A 128 -7.85 2.17 -13.89
C ARG A 128 -6.84 1.21 -13.31
N THR A 129 -5.60 1.69 -13.16
CA THR A 129 -4.52 0.94 -12.55
C THR A 129 -4.37 1.24 -11.07
N PHE A 130 -5.26 2.05 -10.51
CA PHE A 130 -5.33 2.34 -9.08
C PHE A 130 -6.67 1.85 -8.55
N ARG A 131 -6.66 0.66 -7.94
CA ARG A 131 -7.89 0.01 -7.47
C ARG A 131 -7.65 -0.63 -6.10
N PRO A 132 -7.68 0.15 -5.01
CA PRO A 132 -7.42 -0.38 -3.68
C PRO A 132 -8.31 -1.57 -3.34
N ASN A 133 -7.69 -2.64 -2.87
CA ASN A 133 -8.38 -3.87 -2.52
C ASN A 133 -9.43 -3.61 -1.43
N PRO A 134 -10.71 -3.92 -1.66
CA PRO A 134 -11.78 -3.57 -0.72
C PRO A 134 -11.70 -4.32 0.61
N LEU A 135 -11.16 -5.52 0.65
CA LEU A 135 -10.98 -6.24 1.91
C LEU A 135 -9.92 -5.55 2.77
N ILE A 136 -8.82 -5.11 2.16
CA ILE A 136 -7.80 -4.33 2.87
C ILE A 136 -8.39 -3.02 3.37
N VAL A 137 -9.17 -2.32 2.53
CA VAL A 137 -9.82 -1.08 2.94
C VAL A 137 -10.77 -1.30 4.11
N LYS A 138 -11.50 -2.41 4.12
CA LYS A 138 -12.33 -2.78 5.26
C LYS A 138 -11.51 -2.94 6.55
N HIS A 139 -10.34 -3.55 6.44
CA HIS A 139 -9.43 -3.65 7.58
C HIS A 139 -8.93 -2.27 8.02
N LEU A 140 -8.65 -1.37 7.08
CA LEU A 140 -8.26 0.00 7.41
C LEU A 140 -9.37 0.71 8.20
N GLU A 141 -10.62 0.50 7.83
CA GLU A 141 -11.73 1.08 8.58
C GLU A 141 -11.72 0.60 10.03
N THR A 142 -11.44 -0.67 10.25
CA THR A 142 -11.34 -1.21 11.61
C THR A 142 -10.15 -0.61 12.36
N ILE A 143 -8.98 -0.54 11.70
CA ILE A 143 -7.75 -0.02 12.31
C ILE A 143 -7.92 1.43 12.76
N PHE A 144 -8.55 2.26 11.95
CA PHE A 144 -8.68 3.69 12.22
C PHE A 144 -10.01 4.07 12.90
N GLY A 145 -10.90 3.09 13.15
CA GLY A 145 -12.21 3.37 13.74
C GLY A 145 -13.08 4.23 12.83
N ARG A 146 -12.97 4.06 11.53
CA ARG A 146 -13.69 4.84 10.54
C ARG A 146 -14.68 3.95 9.79
N LYS A 147 -15.74 4.57 9.24
CA LYS A 147 -16.76 3.87 8.44
C LYS A 147 -16.89 4.45 7.04
N ASP A 148 -16.09 5.44 6.71
CA ASP A 148 -16.25 6.24 5.49
C ASP A 148 -15.25 5.90 4.39
N LEU A 149 -14.25 5.05 4.65
CA LEU A 149 -13.19 4.81 3.67
C LEU A 149 -13.70 4.15 2.39
N ARG A 150 -14.53 3.12 2.52
CA ARG A 150 -15.10 2.47 1.34
C ARG A 150 -16.02 3.40 0.55
N THR A 151 -16.72 4.28 1.27
CA THR A 151 -17.56 5.29 0.63
C THR A 151 -16.72 6.27 -0.18
N LEU A 152 -15.62 6.76 0.39
CA LEU A 152 -14.69 7.63 -0.31
C LEU A 152 -14.13 6.94 -1.56
N LEU A 153 -13.75 5.69 -1.43
CA LEU A 153 -13.22 4.91 -2.53
C LEU A 153 -14.23 4.79 -3.68
N ASN A 154 -15.50 4.57 -3.35
CA ASN A 154 -16.55 4.39 -4.35
C ASN A 154 -17.02 5.67 -5.03
N GLN A 155 -16.65 6.84 -4.49
CA GLN A 155 -17.10 8.13 -5.05
C GLN A 155 -16.31 8.60 -6.26
N GLY A 156 -15.11 8.12 -6.46
CA GLY A 156 -14.28 8.62 -7.54
C GLY A 156 -13.33 7.62 -8.17
N PHE A 157 -13.40 6.39 -7.71
CA PHE A 157 -12.41 5.37 -8.13
C PHE A 157 -13.08 3.99 -8.44
#